data_c99d238d7d96dc56f0ff9a077085abf0
#
_entry.id   c99d238d7d96dc56f0ff9a077085abf0
#
_cell.length_a   1.000
_cell.length_b   1.000
_cell.length_c   1.000
_cell.angle_alpha   90.00
_cell.angle_beta   90.00
_cell.angle_gamma   90.00
#
_symmetry.space_group_name_H-M   'P 1'
#
loop_
_entity.id
_entity.type
_entity.pdbx_description
1 polymer ?
#
loop_
_entity_poly.entity_id
_entity_poly.type
_entity_poly.pdbx_seq_one_letter_code
_entity_poly.pdbx_strand_id
1 'polypeptide(L)'
;MTTLEQLSISCTAENTLPVFPANLRYLVVYSNTTVFPAHIADLTQLEYIGLAGFNKKGITIETDFTKLSNLRVLELEAEMNINNNTFPASLWNCSQLNELTLIGFNNLQLPSSLHLSSLKELRICNTDLQPSQIEPIRNLSLTTLSISSPTFSKNGFPDWIGTMTTITDLSLENCGLTTVPASLDGLINLTSLNLWGNPDLNGKLPEKLLEKYNNNSLRVDIESDSDFVPDGILLKITPEYISTFSAAGDTCRLTVESNTDWVVEISEGDSEYIHFSRTTGNGNATVILTVDANQGIEEYNNSRYFNFSFIAGSHRRDFYVYQPYEQVILKPVWWNQLGERYLGEYSAIKYRLIVELTGQTEFATTEEMTEAAKTLKNYLAENPVYDENGQLITVPYAG
;
A
#
# COMPACT_ATOMS: atom_id res chain seq x y z
N MET A 1 31.32 23.14 -35.48
CA MET A 1 30.51 21.92 -35.57
C MET A 1 30.32 21.45 -34.15
N THR A 2 29.10 21.42 -33.68
CA THR A 2 28.78 20.80 -32.39
C THR A 2 29.10 19.33 -32.51
N THR A 3 30.01 18.83 -31.71
CA THR A 3 30.37 17.42 -31.64
C THR A 3 29.19 16.68 -31.02
N LEU A 4 28.65 15.68 -31.70
CA LEU A 4 27.58 14.83 -31.16
C LEU A 4 28.20 13.95 -30.06
N GLU A 5 27.79 14.18 -28.82
CA GLU A 5 28.27 13.44 -27.64
C GLU A 5 27.25 12.38 -27.15
N GLN A 6 25.98 12.54 -27.51
CA GLN A 6 24.90 11.64 -27.10
C GLN A 6 24.08 11.21 -28.30
N LEU A 7 23.81 9.93 -28.43
CA LEU A 7 23.02 9.35 -29.49
C LEU A 7 22.11 8.26 -28.95
N SER A 8 20.82 8.39 -29.21
CA SER A 8 19.82 7.32 -29.01
C SER A 8 19.21 7.01 -30.37
N ILE A 9 19.30 5.76 -30.79
CA ILE A 9 18.78 5.32 -32.09
C ILE A 9 17.94 4.05 -31.95
N SER A 10 16.96 3.92 -32.84
CA SER A 10 16.22 2.68 -33.07
C SER A 10 16.52 2.15 -34.45
N CYS A 11 17.04 0.92 -34.53
CA CYS A 11 17.42 0.25 -35.77
C CYS A 11 16.47 -0.90 -36.04
N THR A 12 15.72 -0.85 -37.11
CA THR A 12 14.79 -1.91 -37.54
C THR A 12 15.46 -3.01 -38.37
N ALA A 13 16.68 -2.76 -38.86
CA ALA A 13 17.43 -3.70 -39.69
C ALA A 13 18.10 -4.80 -38.82
N GLU A 14 17.90 -6.06 -39.19
CA GLU A 14 18.29 -7.23 -38.40
C GLU A 14 19.81 -7.44 -38.23
N ASN A 15 20.70 -6.76 -38.99
CA ASN A 15 22.06 -7.29 -39.10
C ASN A 15 23.27 -6.36 -38.94
N THR A 16 23.15 -5.04 -39.00
CA THR A 16 24.32 -4.17 -38.87
C THR A 16 24.02 -2.83 -38.22
N LEU A 17 24.72 -2.55 -37.14
CA LEU A 17 24.75 -1.20 -36.60
C LEU A 17 25.64 -0.29 -37.47
N PRO A 18 25.28 0.99 -37.63
CA PRO A 18 26.08 1.94 -38.39
C PRO A 18 27.40 2.26 -37.71
N VAL A 19 28.31 2.89 -38.45
CA VAL A 19 29.49 3.50 -37.83
C VAL A 19 29.09 4.77 -37.13
N PHE A 20 29.43 4.91 -35.86
CA PHE A 20 29.06 6.02 -35.01
C PHE A 20 30.14 7.10 -34.97
N PRO A 21 29.79 8.38 -34.64
CA PRO A 21 30.77 9.44 -34.44
C PRO A 21 31.73 9.13 -33.27
N ALA A 22 33.03 9.38 -33.49
CA ALA A 22 34.08 9.02 -32.53
C ALA A 22 34.03 9.75 -31.17
N ASN A 23 33.31 10.87 -31.10
CA ASN A 23 33.20 11.70 -29.88
C ASN A 23 32.01 11.34 -29.00
N LEU A 24 31.32 10.21 -29.27
CA LEU A 24 30.20 9.78 -28.44
C LEU A 24 30.66 9.42 -27.01
N ARG A 25 29.92 9.95 -26.03
CA ARG A 25 30.02 9.61 -24.62
C ARG A 25 28.85 8.73 -24.16
N TYR A 26 27.67 8.91 -24.78
CA TYR A 26 26.45 8.19 -24.48
C TYR A 26 25.88 7.57 -25.74
N LEU A 27 25.73 6.24 -25.75
CA LEU A 27 25.16 5.49 -26.87
C LEU A 27 24.04 4.60 -26.37
N VAL A 28 22.81 4.84 -26.84
CA VAL A 28 21.66 3.96 -26.62
C VAL A 28 21.19 3.42 -27.97
N VAL A 29 21.06 2.11 -28.07
CA VAL A 29 20.63 1.41 -29.28
C VAL A 29 19.47 0.49 -28.98
N TYR A 30 18.33 0.74 -29.59
CA TYR A 30 17.21 -0.19 -29.64
C TYR A 30 17.26 -0.95 -30.96
N SER A 31 17.54 -2.25 -30.94
CA SER A 31 17.75 -3.00 -32.17
C SER A 31 17.47 -4.49 -32.03
N ASN A 32 16.96 -5.10 -33.09
CA ASN A 32 16.84 -6.55 -33.23
C ASN A 32 18.13 -7.20 -33.80
N THR A 33 19.28 -6.58 -33.63
CA THR A 33 20.56 -7.13 -34.10
C THR A 33 20.91 -8.43 -33.39
N THR A 34 21.59 -9.32 -34.12
CA THR A 34 22.18 -10.55 -33.56
C THR A 34 23.66 -10.37 -33.23
N VAL A 35 24.28 -9.25 -33.65
CA VAL A 35 25.70 -8.95 -33.42
C VAL A 35 25.86 -7.51 -32.96
N PHE A 36 26.54 -7.35 -31.84
CA PHE A 36 27.06 -6.05 -31.39
C PHE A 36 28.54 -5.94 -31.82
N PRO A 37 28.82 -5.07 -32.82
CA PRO A 37 30.05 -5.23 -33.62
C PRO A 37 31.32 -4.72 -32.94
N ALA A 38 32.46 -5.25 -33.38
CA ALA A 38 33.77 -4.96 -32.83
C ALA A 38 34.18 -3.47 -32.94
N HIS A 39 33.72 -2.73 -33.96
CA HIS A 39 34.09 -1.33 -34.19
C HIS A 39 33.55 -0.37 -33.09
N ILE A 40 32.62 -0.79 -32.28
CA ILE A 40 32.19 0.00 -31.12
C ILE A 40 33.37 0.24 -30.16
N ALA A 41 34.31 -0.68 -30.08
CA ALA A 41 35.51 -0.54 -29.27
C ALA A 41 36.42 0.65 -29.68
N ASP A 42 36.22 1.22 -30.88
CA ASP A 42 36.96 2.40 -31.35
C ASP A 42 36.39 3.72 -30.77
N LEU A 43 35.20 3.68 -30.15
CA LEU A 43 34.54 4.82 -29.54
C LEU A 43 35.04 5.04 -28.09
N THR A 44 36.34 5.34 -27.96
CA THR A 44 37.07 5.36 -26.68
C THR A 44 36.59 6.44 -25.70
N GLN A 45 35.70 7.38 -26.13
CA GLN A 45 35.10 8.40 -25.28
C GLN A 45 33.81 7.92 -24.60
N LEU A 46 33.30 6.71 -24.94
CA LEU A 46 32.08 6.21 -24.37
C LEU A 46 32.18 6.02 -22.85
N GLU A 47 31.21 6.59 -22.15
CA GLU A 47 30.99 6.48 -20.72
C GLU A 47 29.78 5.59 -20.39
N TYR A 48 28.79 5.59 -21.28
CA TYR A 48 27.55 4.85 -21.15
C TYR A 48 27.20 4.12 -22.46
N ILE A 49 26.85 2.85 -22.34
CA ILE A 49 26.27 2.05 -23.41
C ILE A 49 24.99 1.38 -22.90
N GLY A 50 23.87 1.67 -23.54
CA GLY A 50 22.58 0.98 -23.37
C GLY A 50 22.16 0.26 -24.64
N LEU A 51 21.96 -1.04 -24.56
CA LEU A 51 21.52 -1.86 -25.68
C LEU A 51 20.24 -2.59 -25.29
N ALA A 52 19.17 -2.41 -26.05
CA ALA A 52 17.90 -3.06 -25.79
C ALA A 52 17.25 -3.63 -27.06
N GLY A 53 16.35 -4.61 -26.89
CA GLY A 53 15.52 -5.13 -27.96
C GLY A 53 16.17 -6.23 -28.81
N PHE A 54 17.07 -7.03 -28.28
CA PHE A 54 17.79 -8.07 -29.02
C PHE A 54 16.88 -9.13 -29.65
N ASN A 55 17.32 -9.67 -30.79
CA ASN A 55 16.60 -10.72 -31.52
C ASN A 55 16.48 -12.01 -30.68
N LYS A 56 15.33 -12.68 -30.74
CA LYS A 56 15.07 -13.98 -30.10
C LYS A 56 16.08 -15.08 -30.45
N LYS A 57 16.87 -14.93 -31.54
CA LYS A 57 17.90 -15.87 -31.95
C LYS A 57 19.17 -15.80 -31.09
N GLY A 58 19.27 -14.82 -30.18
CA GLY A 58 20.45 -14.57 -29.36
C GLY A 58 21.28 -13.41 -29.87
N ILE A 59 22.33 -13.07 -29.09
CA ILE A 59 23.27 -12.02 -29.43
C ILE A 59 24.70 -12.51 -29.29
N THR A 60 25.56 -12.07 -30.21
CA THR A 60 27.01 -12.17 -30.13
C THR A 60 27.60 -10.78 -29.95
N ILE A 61 28.32 -10.56 -28.89
CA ILE A 61 29.00 -9.28 -28.63
C ILE A 61 30.47 -9.43 -29.00
N GLU A 62 30.88 -8.72 -30.07
CA GLU A 62 32.24 -8.75 -30.59
C GLU A 62 33.12 -7.60 -30.06
N THR A 63 32.50 -6.63 -29.37
CA THR A 63 33.17 -5.44 -28.85
C THR A 63 34.18 -5.82 -27.76
N ASP A 64 35.39 -5.31 -27.90
CA ASP A 64 36.42 -5.38 -26.86
C ASP A 64 36.22 -4.22 -25.85
N PHE A 65 35.54 -4.50 -24.77
CA PHE A 65 35.22 -3.50 -23.73
C PHE A 65 36.46 -3.00 -22.99
N THR A 66 37.58 -3.71 -23.02
CA THR A 66 38.82 -3.25 -22.37
C THR A 66 39.42 -2.02 -23.05
N LYS A 67 39.06 -1.76 -24.31
CA LYS A 67 39.46 -0.55 -25.03
C LYS A 67 38.68 0.68 -24.65
N LEU A 68 37.50 0.51 -24.07
CA LEU A 68 36.58 1.58 -23.65
C LEU A 68 36.93 2.09 -22.25
N SER A 69 38.10 2.74 -22.12
CA SER A 69 38.68 3.13 -20.82
C SER A 69 37.80 4.10 -20.00
N ASN A 70 36.90 4.82 -20.67
CA ASN A 70 35.96 5.75 -20.03
C ASN A 70 34.62 5.12 -19.68
N LEU A 71 34.33 3.88 -20.11
CA LEU A 71 33.03 3.23 -19.88
C LEU A 71 32.81 3.01 -18.38
N ARG A 72 31.65 3.50 -17.89
CA ARG A 72 31.24 3.39 -16.49
C ARG A 72 29.95 2.60 -16.35
N VAL A 73 29.05 2.69 -17.32
CA VAL A 73 27.74 2.06 -17.30
C VAL A 73 27.52 1.23 -18.56
N LEU A 74 27.17 -0.03 -18.38
CA LEU A 74 26.77 -0.93 -19.46
C LEU A 74 25.45 -1.59 -19.13
N GLU A 75 24.44 -1.33 -19.96
CA GLU A 75 23.11 -1.94 -19.86
C GLU A 75 22.85 -2.78 -21.11
N LEU A 76 22.56 -4.06 -20.90
CA LEU A 76 22.20 -5.02 -21.93
C LEU A 76 20.82 -5.59 -21.58
N GLU A 77 19.80 -5.23 -22.34
CA GLU A 77 18.42 -5.62 -22.09
C GLU A 77 17.80 -6.33 -23.30
N ALA A 78 17.47 -7.59 -23.14
CA ALA A 78 16.68 -8.31 -24.13
C ALA A 78 15.18 -8.17 -23.82
N GLU A 79 14.37 -7.78 -24.81
CA GLU A 79 12.90 -7.69 -24.67
C GLU A 79 12.26 -9.03 -24.33
N MET A 80 12.90 -10.13 -24.71
CA MET A 80 12.50 -11.50 -24.40
C MET A 80 13.71 -12.30 -23.96
N ASN A 81 13.46 -13.24 -23.07
CA ASN A 81 14.52 -14.17 -22.62
C ASN A 81 15.16 -14.91 -23.79
N ILE A 82 16.44 -14.63 -24.01
CA ILE A 82 17.25 -15.23 -25.07
C ILE A 82 18.18 -16.29 -24.50
N ASN A 83 18.28 -17.44 -25.17
CA ASN A 83 19.08 -18.60 -24.72
C ASN A 83 20.47 -18.63 -25.33
N ASN A 84 20.65 -18.04 -26.52
CA ASN A 84 21.92 -18.05 -27.25
C ASN A 84 22.60 -16.67 -27.11
N ASN A 85 23.37 -16.52 -26.07
CA ASN A 85 24.15 -15.30 -25.84
C ASN A 85 25.62 -15.63 -25.67
N THR A 86 26.46 -14.80 -26.22
CA THR A 86 27.91 -14.90 -26.09
C THR A 86 28.48 -13.56 -25.67
N PHE A 87 29.02 -13.51 -24.48
CA PHE A 87 29.70 -12.35 -23.94
C PHE A 87 31.20 -12.49 -24.14
N PRO A 88 31.91 -11.43 -24.60
CA PRO A 88 33.35 -11.48 -24.74
C PRO A 88 34.04 -11.48 -23.38
N ALA A 89 35.17 -12.15 -23.28
CA ALA A 89 35.98 -12.14 -22.06
C ALA A 89 36.41 -10.74 -21.62
N SER A 90 36.49 -9.79 -22.55
CA SER A 90 36.78 -8.39 -22.29
C SER A 90 35.78 -7.70 -21.39
N LEU A 91 34.48 -8.11 -21.42
CA LEU A 91 33.47 -7.58 -20.52
C LEU A 91 33.83 -7.86 -19.05
N TRP A 92 34.25 -9.06 -18.76
CA TRP A 92 34.59 -9.49 -17.40
C TRP A 92 35.95 -8.96 -16.91
N ASN A 93 36.70 -8.31 -17.79
CA ASN A 93 37.96 -7.64 -17.53
C ASN A 93 37.85 -6.10 -17.58
N CYS A 94 36.66 -5.57 -17.62
CA CYS A 94 36.39 -4.14 -17.72
C CYS A 94 36.48 -3.48 -16.32
N SER A 95 37.70 -3.29 -15.83
CA SER A 95 37.96 -2.87 -14.45
C SER A 95 37.45 -1.48 -14.07
N GLN A 96 37.17 -0.62 -15.07
CA GLN A 96 36.65 0.74 -14.90
C GLN A 96 35.11 0.80 -14.82
N LEU A 97 34.39 -0.31 -15.10
CA LEU A 97 32.96 -0.36 -15.10
C LEU A 97 32.40 -0.22 -13.66
N ASN A 98 31.44 0.69 -13.47
CA ASN A 98 30.80 0.93 -12.19
C ASN A 98 29.43 0.24 -12.10
N GLU A 99 28.69 0.19 -13.22
CA GLU A 99 27.33 -0.32 -13.28
C GLU A 99 27.20 -1.31 -14.43
N LEU A 100 26.62 -2.48 -14.14
CA LEU A 100 26.33 -3.54 -15.12
C LEU A 100 24.90 -4.04 -14.95
N THR A 101 24.10 -3.92 -16.01
CA THR A 101 22.74 -4.45 -16.11
C THR A 101 22.69 -5.53 -17.18
N LEU A 102 22.18 -6.71 -16.82
CA LEU A 102 21.98 -7.86 -17.69
C LEU A 102 20.54 -8.37 -17.54
N ILE A 103 19.66 -8.05 -18.49
CA ILE A 103 18.24 -8.41 -18.44
C ILE A 103 17.88 -9.31 -19.62
N GLY A 104 17.17 -10.43 -19.33
CA GLY A 104 16.63 -11.32 -20.36
C GLY A 104 17.63 -12.30 -20.98
N PHE A 105 18.79 -12.53 -20.36
CA PHE A 105 19.79 -13.47 -20.83
C PHE A 105 19.72 -14.79 -20.05
N ASN A 106 18.97 -15.76 -20.57
CA ASN A 106 18.91 -17.10 -20.00
C ASN A 106 20.27 -17.84 -20.14
N ASN A 107 20.48 -18.85 -19.33
CA ASN A 107 21.74 -19.62 -19.28
C ASN A 107 22.98 -18.75 -19.07
N LEU A 108 22.82 -17.59 -18.41
CA LEU A 108 23.95 -16.73 -18.05
C LEU A 108 24.98 -17.54 -17.22
N GLN A 109 26.25 -17.53 -17.65
CA GLN A 109 27.35 -18.15 -16.93
C GLN A 109 28.47 -17.12 -16.77
N LEU A 110 28.77 -16.76 -15.55
CA LEU A 110 29.90 -15.89 -15.29
C LEU A 110 31.20 -16.71 -15.22
N PRO A 111 32.32 -16.17 -15.74
CA PRO A 111 33.60 -16.85 -15.59
C PRO A 111 34.02 -16.89 -14.11
N SER A 112 34.80 -17.90 -13.73
CA SER A 112 35.26 -18.09 -12.35
C SER A 112 36.07 -16.91 -11.78
N SER A 113 36.63 -16.06 -12.65
CA SER A 113 37.39 -14.86 -12.29
C SER A 113 36.80 -13.63 -12.96
N LEU A 114 36.43 -12.64 -12.17
CA LEU A 114 35.93 -11.35 -12.60
C LEU A 114 36.91 -10.25 -12.20
N HIS A 115 37.33 -9.43 -13.17
CA HIS A 115 38.21 -8.28 -12.93
C HIS A 115 37.45 -6.96 -13.03
N LEU A 116 36.26 -6.92 -12.45
CA LEU A 116 35.33 -5.77 -12.39
C LEU A 116 35.59 -4.99 -11.08
N SER A 117 36.81 -4.52 -10.87
CA SER A 117 37.23 -3.99 -9.56
C SER A 117 36.54 -2.69 -9.14
N SER A 118 36.03 -1.92 -10.09
CA SER A 118 35.29 -0.68 -9.83
C SER A 118 33.76 -0.90 -9.75
N LEU A 119 33.27 -2.12 -10.02
CA LEU A 119 31.83 -2.37 -10.08
C LEU A 119 31.19 -2.17 -8.70
N LYS A 120 30.15 -1.33 -8.66
CA LYS A 120 29.35 -1.00 -7.48
C LYS A 120 27.92 -1.49 -7.60
N GLU A 121 27.37 -1.45 -8.81
CA GLU A 121 26.00 -1.81 -9.05
C GLU A 121 25.91 -2.94 -10.07
N LEU A 122 25.23 -4.02 -9.70
CA LEU A 122 24.95 -5.16 -10.57
C LEU A 122 23.47 -5.49 -10.54
N ARG A 123 22.85 -5.49 -11.73
CA ARG A 123 21.47 -5.91 -11.91
C ARG A 123 21.40 -7.09 -12.88
N ILE A 124 20.76 -8.19 -12.45
CA ILE A 124 20.52 -9.39 -13.27
C ILE A 124 19.06 -9.77 -13.16
N CYS A 125 18.37 -9.79 -14.32
CA CYS A 125 16.96 -10.14 -14.39
C CYS A 125 16.78 -11.22 -15.48
N ASN A 126 16.58 -12.47 -15.06
CA ASN A 126 16.43 -13.63 -15.96
C ASN A 126 15.35 -14.56 -15.42
N THR A 127 14.74 -15.36 -16.30
CA THR A 127 13.68 -16.30 -15.89
C THR A 127 14.21 -17.59 -15.24
N ASP A 128 15.46 -17.97 -15.50
CA ASP A 128 16.05 -19.26 -15.13
C ASP A 128 17.38 -19.17 -14.37
N LEU A 129 17.70 -17.98 -13.83
CA LEU A 129 18.97 -17.77 -13.12
C LEU A 129 19.10 -18.70 -11.91
N GLN A 130 20.24 -19.37 -11.82
CA GLN A 130 20.62 -20.20 -10.69
C GLN A 130 21.78 -19.57 -9.92
N PRO A 131 21.86 -19.71 -8.58
CA PRO A 131 22.91 -19.14 -7.76
C PRO A 131 24.34 -19.51 -8.20
N SER A 132 24.53 -20.75 -8.66
CA SER A 132 25.84 -21.24 -9.13
C SER A 132 26.37 -20.52 -10.37
N GLN A 133 25.48 -19.95 -11.19
CA GLN A 133 25.84 -19.24 -12.42
C GLN A 133 26.49 -17.89 -12.12
N ILE A 134 26.17 -17.29 -10.99
CA ILE A 134 26.65 -15.96 -10.59
C ILE A 134 27.54 -16.00 -9.33
N GLU A 135 27.87 -17.17 -8.80
CA GLU A 135 28.70 -17.29 -7.59
C GLU A 135 30.00 -16.45 -7.64
N PRO A 136 30.68 -16.27 -8.79
CA PRO A 136 31.86 -15.43 -8.86
C PRO A 136 31.68 -13.97 -8.39
N ILE A 137 30.46 -13.42 -8.40
CA ILE A 137 30.22 -12.05 -7.93
C ILE A 137 30.47 -11.88 -6.42
N ARG A 138 30.48 -12.95 -5.65
CA ARG A 138 30.74 -12.93 -4.19
C ARG A 138 32.03 -12.22 -3.81
N ASN A 139 32.98 -12.15 -4.75
CA ASN A 139 34.29 -11.53 -4.54
C ASN A 139 34.31 -10.03 -4.94
N LEU A 140 33.20 -9.49 -5.46
CA LEU A 140 33.08 -8.09 -5.83
C LEU A 140 32.67 -7.25 -4.61
N SER A 141 33.10 -5.97 -4.62
CA SER A 141 32.74 -5.00 -3.57
C SER A 141 31.52 -4.17 -3.99
N LEU A 142 30.40 -4.87 -4.26
CA LEU A 142 29.15 -4.23 -4.66
C LEU A 142 28.54 -3.45 -3.50
N THR A 143 27.92 -2.32 -3.82
CA THR A 143 27.03 -1.56 -2.93
C THR A 143 25.56 -1.86 -3.22
N THR A 144 25.24 -2.12 -4.50
CA THR A 144 23.89 -2.45 -4.95
C THR A 144 23.91 -3.76 -5.71
N LEU A 145 23.06 -4.70 -5.27
CA LEU A 145 22.80 -5.96 -5.97
C LEU A 145 21.29 -6.11 -6.20
N SER A 146 20.90 -6.26 -7.46
CA SER A 146 19.52 -6.54 -7.85
C SER A 146 19.42 -7.84 -8.64
N ILE A 147 18.67 -8.79 -8.13
CA ILE A 147 18.38 -10.07 -8.77
C ILE A 147 16.86 -10.20 -8.92
N SER A 148 16.41 -10.57 -10.12
CA SER A 148 15.02 -10.93 -10.38
C SER A 148 14.97 -12.20 -11.23
N SER A 149 14.58 -13.32 -10.60
CA SER A 149 14.38 -14.61 -11.27
C SER A 149 13.51 -15.53 -10.43
N PRO A 150 12.36 -16.00 -10.96
CA PRO A 150 11.42 -16.84 -10.22
C PRO A 150 12.00 -18.19 -9.74
N THR A 151 13.12 -18.60 -10.29
CA THR A 151 13.77 -19.86 -9.94
C THR A 151 14.98 -19.69 -9.02
N PHE A 152 15.35 -18.46 -8.67
CA PHE A 152 16.59 -18.17 -7.96
C PHE A 152 16.69 -18.88 -6.60
N SER A 153 15.60 -18.86 -5.83
CA SER A 153 15.57 -19.51 -4.51
C SER A 153 14.99 -20.93 -4.51
N LYS A 154 14.63 -21.46 -5.68
CA LYS A 154 13.92 -22.74 -5.81
C LYS A 154 14.67 -23.95 -5.18
N ASN A 155 15.99 -23.94 -5.21
CA ASN A 155 16.85 -25.00 -4.68
C ASN A 155 17.60 -24.56 -3.39
N GLY A 156 17.11 -23.53 -2.74
CA GLY A 156 17.72 -22.90 -1.59
C GLY A 156 18.40 -21.58 -1.94
N PHE A 157 18.31 -20.64 -1.02
CA PHE A 157 18.94 -19.33 -1.18
C PHE A 157 20.47 -19.44 -0.98
N PRO A 158 21.29 -18.77 -1.77
CA PRO A 158 22.74 -18.84 -1.67
C PRO A 158 23.27 -18.00 -0.49
N ASP A 159 23.68 -18.65 0.58
CA ASP A 159 24.15 -18.01 1.82
C ASP A 159 25.36 -17.08 1.63
N TRP A 160 26.13 -17.26 0.55
CA TRP A 160 27.27 -16.38 0.26
C TRP A 160 26.86 -14.91 0.02
N ILE A 161 25.60 -14.65 -0.36
CA ILE A 161 25.11 -13.25 -0.49
C ILE A 161 25.25 -12.54 0.86
N GLY A 162 24.91 -13.21 1.96
CA GLY A 162 25.07 -12.64 3.31
C GLY A 162 26.51 -12.31 3.71
N THR A 163 27.50 -12.77 2.96
CA THR A 163 28.94 -12.43 3.21
C THR A 163 29.39 -11.16 2.49
N MET A 164 28.55 -10.61 1.61
CA MET A 164 28.88 -9.40 0.82
C MET A 164 28.60 -8.12 1.61
N THR A 165 29.38 -7.89 2.64
CA THR A 165 29.14 -6.85 3.66
C THR A 165 29.19 -5.41 3.15
N THR A 166 29.62 -5.18 1.91
CA THR A 166 29.61 -3.85 1.27
C THR A 166 28.24 -3.45 0.72
N ILE A 167 27.28 -4.40 0.62
CA ILE A 167 25.95 -4.14 0.09
C ILE A 167 25.18 -3.25 1.06
N THR A 168 24.66 -2.14 0.53
CA THR A 168 23.72 -1.21 1.18
C THR A 168 22.31 -1.38 0.65
N ASP A 169 22.17 -1.78 -0.62
CA ASP A 169 20.89 -1.93 -1.32
C ASP A 169 20.79 -3.31 -1.97
N LEU A 170 19.86 -4.12 -1.48
CA LEU A 170 19.61 -5.47 -2.01
C LEU A 170 18.18 -5.57 -2.54
N SER A 171 18.02 -5.94 -3.82
CA SER A 171 16.75 -6.31 -4.40
C SER A 171 16.73 -7.79 -4.76
N LEU A 172 15.76 -8.50 -4.20
CA LEU A 172 15.44 -9.90 -4.48
C LEU A 172 13.99 -10.00 -5.00
N GLU A 173 13.67 -9.11 -5.94
CA GLU A 173 12.36 -9.03 -6.55
C GLU A 173 12.07 -10.25 -7.42
N ASN A 174 10.87 -10.84 -7.30
CA ASN A 174 10.47 -12.03 -8.07
C ASN A 174 11.48 -13.20 -7.98
N CYS A 175 12.05 -13.46 -6.79
CA CYS A 175 13.07 -14.49 -6.59
C CYS A 175 12.54 -15.82 -6.08
N GLY A 176 11.21 -15.98 -5.95
CA GLY A 176 10.58 -17.21 -5.45
C GLY A 176 10.91 -17.49 -3.98
N LEU A 177 11.10 -16.43 -3.20
CA LEU A 177 11.33 -16.54 -1.76
C LEU A 177 10.05 -16.95 -1.04
N THR A 178 10.18 -17.89 -0.11
CA THR A 178 9.12 -18.28 0.84
C THR A 178 9.38 -17.74 2.24
N THR A 179 10.63 -17.42 2.56
CA THR A 179 11.05 -16.76 3.81
C THR A 179 12.26 -15.88 3.51
N VAL A 180 12.51 -14.87 4.36
CA VAL A 180 13.74 -14.09 4.27
C VAL A 180 14.91 -14.93 4.82
N PRO A 181 15.96 -15.16 4.00
CA PRO A 181 17.06 -16.01 4.41
C PRO A 181 17.83 -15.49 5.61
N ALA A 182 18.10 -16.35 6.60
CA ALA A 182 18.82 -15.95 7.82
C ALA A 182 20.25 -15.45 7.54
N SER A 183 20.86 -15.92 6.44
CA SER A 183 22.21 -15.48 6.03
C SER A 183 22.30 -13.98 5.74
N LEU A 184 21.17 -13.33 5.40
CA LEU A 184 21.11 -11.88 5.15
C LEU A 184 21.42 -11.04 6.40
N ASP A 185 21.36 -11.60 7.60
CA ASP A 185 21.86 -10.97 8.83
C ASP A 185 23.35 -10.60 8.78
N GLY A 186 24.10 -11.20 7.85
CA GLY A 186 25.49 -10.88 7.59
C GLY A 186 25.71 -9.54 6.85
N LEU A 187 24.67 -8.98 6.24
CA LEU A 187 24.73 -7.70 5.51
C LEU A 187 24.66 -6.50 6.49
N ILE A 188 25.74 -6.30 7.21
CA ILE A 188 25.81 -5.32 8.31
C ILE A 188 25.56 -3.87 7.86
N ASN A 189 25.82 -3.55 6.59
CA ASN A 189 25.63 -2.21 6.03
C ASN A 189 24.32 -2.05 5.25
N LEU A 190 23.46 -3.09 5.19
CA LEU A 190 22.21 -3.04 4.44
C LEU A 190 21.27 -1.94 4.99
N THR A 191 20.78 -1.07 4.13
CA THR A 191 19.85 0.01 4.44
C THR A 191 18.54 -0.08 3.65
N SER A 192 18.54 -0.84 2.54
CA SER A 192 17.36 -1.04 1.69
C SER A 192 17.27 -2.50 1.25
N LEU A 193 16.11 -3.12 1.47
CA LEU A 193 15.78 -4.50 1.08
C LEU A 193 14.46 -4.52 0.31
N ASN A 194 14.51 -4.82 -0.98
CA ASN A 194 13.33 -5.00 -1.82
C ASN A 194 13.02 -6.49 -1.97
N LEU A 195 11.82 -6.90 -1.53
CA LEU A 195 11.30 -8.27 -1.58
C LEU A 195 10.03 -8.39 -2.44
N TRP A 196 9.73 -7.40 -3.26
CA TRP A 196 8.54 -7.34 -4.12
C TRP A 196 8.43 -8.56 -5.03
N GLY A 197 7.20 -8.96 -5.40
CA GLY A 197 6.96 -10.07 -6.33
C GLY A 197 7.31 -11.45 -5.78
N ASN A 198 7.35 -11.65 -4.45
CA ASN A 198 7.50 -12.95 -3.82
C ASN A 198 6.17 -13.35 -3.14
N PRO A 199 5.17 -13.84 -3.89
CA PRO A 199 3.81 -14.04 -3.38
C PRO A 199 3.70 -15.09 -2.27
N ASP A 200 4.63 -16.02 -2.20
CA ASP A 200 4.66 -17.08 -1.17
C ASP A 200 5.52 -16.69 0.04
N LEU A 201 6.03 -15.45 0.07
CA LEU A 201 6.86 -14.96 1.16
C LEU A 201 6.04 -14.83 2.44
N ASN A 202 6.53 -15.43 3.52
CA ASN A 202 5.88 -15.41 4.82
C ASN A 202 6.91 -15.30 5.96
N GLY A 203 6.40 -15.20 7.20
CA GLY A 203 7.24 -15.09 8.39
C GLY A 203 7.71 -13.67 8.67
N LYS A 204 8.92 -13.53 9.20
CA LYS A 204 9.50 -12.26 9.64
C LYS A 204 10.95 -12.11 9.20
N LEU A 205 11.50 -10.93 9.39
CA LEU A 205 12.93 -10.67 9.19
C LEU A 205 13.80 -11.52 10.13
N PRO A 206 15.00 -11.92 9.69
CA PRO A 206 16.07 -12.39 10.57
C PRO A 206 16.40 -11.37 11.67
N GLU A 207 17.03 -11.83 12.75
CA GLU A 207 17.16 -11.08 14.00
C GLU A 207 17.82 -9.71 13.85
N LYS A 208 18.97 -9.64 13.16
CA LYS A 208 19.69 -8.37 13.00
C LYS A 208 19.04 -7.42 12.01
N LEU A 209 18.41 -7.97 10.95
CA LEU A 209 17.63 -7.14 10.03
C LEU A 209 16.37 -6.62 10.70
N LEU A 210 15.74 -7.41 11.57
CA LEU A 210 14.61 -6.98 12.38
C LEU A 210 15.00 -5.83 13.33
N GLU A 211 16.14 -5.94 14.00
CA GLU A 211 16.66 -4.84 14.83
C GLU A 211 16.83 -3.54 14.03
N LYS A 212 17.41 -3.64 12.82
CA LYS A 212 17.58 -2.49 11.92
C LYS A 212 16.25 -1.92 11.43
N TYR A 213 15.28 -2.77 11.14
CA TYR A 213 13.92 -2.37 10.75
C TYR A 213 13.23 -1.61 11.89
N ASN A 214 13.27 -2.14 13.11
CA ASN A 214 12.64 -1.54 14.29
C ASN A 214 13.24 -0.19 14.70
N ASN A 215 14.52 0.05 14.42
CA ASN A 215 15.19 1.32 14.68
C ASN A 215 15.20 2.28 13.47
N ASN A 216 14.44 1.96 12.40
CA ASN A 216 14.32 2.72 11.17
C ASN A 216 15.64 2.89 10.37
N SER A 217 16.62 2.00 10.55
CA SER A 217 17.87 1.98 9.78
C SER A 217 17.83 1.03 8.58
N LEU A 218 16.75 0.28 8.40
CA LEU A 218 16.48 -0.58 7.25
C LEU A 218 15.08 -0.29 6.69
N ARG A 219 15.01 0.07 5.42
CA ARG A 219 13.78 0.09 4.64
C ARG A 219 13.53 -1.28 4.04
N VAL A 220 12.30 -1.78 4.14
CA VAL A 220 11.87 -3.04 3.51
C VAL A 220 10.68 -2.76 2.61
N ASP A 221 10.80 -3.08 1.33
CA ASP A 221 9.74 -2.95 0.33
C ASP A 221 9.13 -4.33 0.06
N ILE A 222 7.82 -4.46 0.27
CA ILE A 222 7.01 -5.67 0.08
C ILE A 222 5.67 -5.31 -0.58
N GLU A 223 4.95 -6.29 -1.09
CA GLU A 223 3.57 -6.11 -1.55
C GLU A 223 2.62 -5.87 -0.38
N SER A 224 1.62 -5.02 -0.59
CA SER A 224 0.65 -4.62 0.45
C SER A 224 -0.24 -5.76 0.95
N ASP A 225 -0.44 -6.80 0.14
CA ASP A 225 -1.25 -8.00 0.41
C ASP A 225 -0.40 -9.25 0.77
N SER A 226 0.89 -9.06 1.00
CA SER A 226 1.80 -10.12 1.42
C SER A 226 1.48 -10.63 2.82
N ASP A 227 1.57 -11.95 3.03
CA ASP A 227 1.52 -12.59 4.36
C ASP A 227 2.82 -12.40 5.16
N PHE A 228 3.82 -11.79 4.56
CA PHE A 228 5.08 -11.46 5.22
C PHE A 228 4.92 -10.20 6.07
N VAL A 229 5.25 -10.31 7.35
CA VAL A 229 5.21 -9.21 8.32
C VAL A 229 6.62 -8.98 8.85
N PRO A 230 7.29 -7.86 8.48
CA PRO A 230 8.70 -7.64 8.77
C PRO A 230 9.09 -7.83 10.25
N ASP A 231 8.29 -7.33 11.19
CA ASP A 231 8.50 -7.50 12.63
C ASP A 231 7.85 -8.77 13.20
N GLY A 232 7.14 -9.51 12.39
CA GLY A 232 6.47 -10.75 12.78
C GLY A 232 5.20 -10.54 13.60
N ILE A 233 4.69 -9.31 13.70
CA ILE A 233 3.46 -8.99 14.43
C ILE A 233 2.30 -8.97 13.46
N LEU A 234 1.45 -10.00 13.52
CA LEU A 234 0.22 -10.05 12.75
C LEU A 234 -0.90 -9.29 13.47
N LEU A 235 -1.54 -8.36 12.79
CA LEU A 235 -2.80 -7.74 13.20
C LEU A 235 -3.68 -7.50 11.98
N LYS A 236 -4.71 -8.34 11.81
CA LYS A 236 -5.72 -8.20 10.76
C LYS A 236 -7.10 -8.16 11.39
N ILE A 237 -7.92 -7.22 10.98
CA ILE A 237 -9.29 -7.04 11.46
C ILE A 237 -10.25 -7.19 10.28
N THR A 238 -11.25 -8.04 10.44
CA THR A 238 -12.29 -8.27 9.43
C THR A 238 -13.68 -7.98 10.02
N PRO A 239 -14.51 -7.13 9.39
CA PRO A 239 -14.27 -6.41 8.14
C PRO A 239 -13.19 -5.33 8.29
N GLU A 240 -12.51 -4.98 7.22
CA GLU A 240 -11.42 -3.99 7.22
C GLU A 240 -11.93 -2.55 7.42
N TYR A 241 -13.19 -2.30 7.18
CA TYR A 241 -13.85 -1.01 7.41
C TYR A 241 -15.32 -1.22 7.78
N ILE A 242 -15.85 -0.27 8.55
CA ILE A 242 -17.26 -0.16 8.91
C ILE A 242 -17.73 1.20 8.38
N SER A 243 -18.72 1.23 7.50
CA SER A 243 -19.11 2.49 6.85
C SER A 243 -20.04 3.33 7.72
N THR A 244 -21.09 2.72 8.28
CA THR A 244 -22.14 3.44 8.99
C THR A 244 -22.88 2.50 9.93
N PHE A 245 -23.25 2.98 11.11
CA PHE A 245 -24.17 2.32 12.01
C PHE A 245 -25.61 2.84 11.83
N SER A 246 -26.58 2.04 12.24
CA SER A 246 -27.98 2.47 12.30
C SER A 246 -28.20 3.47 13.45
N ALA A 247 -29.11 4.43 13.24
CA ALA A 247 -29.55 5.33 14.31
C ALA A 247 -30.26 4.59 15.46
N ALA A 248 -30.92 3.46 15.18
CA ALA A 248 -31.59 2.62 16.19
C ALA A 248 -30.63 1.83 17.08
N GLY A 249 -29.31 2.00 16.87
CA GLY A 249 -28.28 1.15 17.45
C GLY A 249 -27.94 -0.01 16.51
N ASP A 250 -26.77 -0.59 16.71
CA ASP A 250 -26.29 -1.65 15.84
C ASP A 250 -25.30 -2.58 16.55
N THR A 251 -25.02 -3.71 15.93
CA THR A 251 -24.03 -4.65 16.40
C THR A 251 -23.16 -5.14 15.23
N CYS A 252 -21.86 -4.96 15.34
CA CYS A 252 -20.90 -5.42 14.36
C CYS A 252 -20.01 -6.52 14.95
N ARG A 253 -19.80 -7.59 14.18
CA ARG A 253 -18.88 -8.65 14.52
C ARG A 253 -17.53 -8.39 13.86
N LEU A 254 -16.48 -8.24 14.67
CA LEU A 254 -15.11 -8.06 14.22
C LEU A 254 -14.32 -9.34 14.51
N THR A 255 -13.63 -9.86 13.51
CA THR A 255 -12.69 -10.96 13.67
C THR A 255 -11.29 -10.38 13.75
N VAL A 256 -10.58 -10.66 14.83
CA VAL A 256 -9.18 -10.30 15.04
C VAL A 256 -8.34 -11.53 14.71
N GLU A 257 -7.44 -11.41 13.77
CA GLU A 257 -6.36 -12.37 13.52
C GLU A 257 -5.06 -11.75 14.02
N SER A 258 -4.47 -12.31 15.07
CA SER A 258 -3.24 -11.81 15.67
C SER A 258 -2.41 -12.98 16.22
N ASN A 259 -1.10 -12.82 16.27
CA ASN A 259 -0.18 -13.77 16.88
C ASN A 259 0.44 -13.25 18.20
N THR A 260 -0.06 -12.13 18.71
CA THR A 260 0.43 -11.50 19.95
C THR A 260 -0.72 -10.85 20.72
N ASP A 261 -0.40 -10.20 21.83
CA ASP A 261 -1.35 -9.38 22.59
C ASP A 261 -1.81 -8.18 21.76
N TRP A 262 -3.09 -7.85 21.92
CA TRP A 262 -3.69 -6.67 21.31
C TRP A 262 -4.64 -5.96 22.24
N VAL A 263 -4.83 -4.67 22.01
CA VAL A 263 -5.77 -3.81 22.73
C VAL A 263 -6.65 -3.03 21.79
N VAL A 264 -7.84 -2.63 22.25
CA VAL A 264 -8.70 -1.66 21.57
C VAL A 264 -8.58 -0.35 22.32
N GLU A 265 -8.12 0.69 21.63
CA GLU A 265 -8.19 2.07 22.10
C GLU A 265 -9.45 2.72 21.53
N ILE A 266 -10.20 3.40 22.40
CA ILE A 266 -11.42 4.13 22.05
C ILE A 266 -11.15 5.61 22.34
N SER A 267 -11.55 6.50 21.42
CA SER A 267 -11.38 7.94 21.62
C SER A 267 -12.15 8.43 22.83
N GLU A 268 -11.66 9.49 23.46
CA GLU A 268 -12.29 10.10 24.63
C GLU A 268 -13.71 10.56 24.30
N GLY A 269 -14.67 10.16 25.11
CA GLY A 269 -16.12 10.42 24.92
C GLY A 269 -16.87 9.36 24.12
N ASP A 270 -16.21 8.62 23.23
CA ASP A 270 -16.88 7.61 22.40
C ASP A 270 -17.29 6.36 23.19
N SER A 271 -16.54 6.05 24.28
CA SER A 271 -16.80 4.90 25.16
C SER A 271 -18.16 4.98 25.91
N GLU A 272 -18.81 6.13 25.88
CA GLU A 272 -20.17 6.30 26.41
C GLU A 272 -21.23 5.61 25.54
N TYR A 273 -20.96 5.51 24.22
CA TYR A 273 -21.94 5.08 23.23
C TYR A 273 -21.57 3.81 22.47
N ILE A 274 -20.30 3.40 22.52
CA ILE A 274 -19.81 2.19 21.86
C ILE A 274 -19.22 1.23 22.88
N HIS A 275 -19.58 -0.05 22.76
CA HIS A 275 -19.25 -1.08 23.72
C HIS A 275 -18.63 -2.28 23.02
N PHE A 276 -17.47 -2.70 23.47
CA PHE A 276 -16.79 -3.89 22.96
C PHE A 276 -16.97 -5.06 23.92
N SER A 277 -17.26 -6.25 23.41
CA SER A 277 -17.35 -7.47 24.22
C SER A 277 -16.02 -7.79 24.94
N ARG A 278 -14.92 -7.29 24.41
CA ARG A 278 -13.59 -7.24 25.02
C ARG A 278 -12.74 -6.14 24.35
N THR A 279 -11.88 -5.51 25.12
CA THR A 279 -10.96 -4.47 24.64
C THR A 279 -9.51 -4.95 24.63
N THR A 280 -9.24 -6.20 25.04
CA THR A 280 -7.92 -6.81 25.01
C THR A 280 -8.02 -8.28 24.62
N GLY A 281 -6.94 -8.83 24.08
CA GLY A 281 -6.83 -10.25 23.77
C GLY A 281 -5.41 -10.68 23.49
N ASN A 282 -5.21 -12.00 23.34
CA ASN A 282 -3.98 -12.62 22.88
C ASN A 282 -4.35 -13.59 21.75
N GLY A 283 -3.68 -13.45 20.59
CA GLY A 283 -3.99 -14.25 19.41
C GLY A 283 -5.35 -13.94 18.78
N ASN A 284 -5.87 -14.92 18.03
CA ASN A 284 -7.12 -14.75 17.28
C ASN A 284 -8.33 -14.65 18.22
N ALA A 285 -9.27 -13.78 17.86
CA ALA A 285 -10.48 -13.56 18.65
C ALA A 285 -11.67 -13.07 17.78
N THR A 286 -12.86 -13.22 18.35
CA THR A 286 -14.03 -12.48 17.88
C THR A 286 -14.35 -11.39 18.91
N VAL A 287 -14.55 -10.18 18.42
CA VAL A 287 -14.97 -9.00 19.19
C VAL A 287 -16.33 -8.56 18.68
N ILE A 288 -17.29 -8.38 19.58
CA ILE A 288 -18.58 -7.80 19.23
C ILE A 288 -18.53 -6.33 19.64
N LEU A 289 -18.74 -5.47 18.68
CA LEU A 289 -18.94 -4.03 18.86
C LEU A 289 -20.44 -3.77 18.84
N THR A 290 -20.96 -3.18 19.90
CA THR A 290 -22.34 -2.74 20.01
C THR A 290 -22.36 -1.21 20.11
N VAL A 291 -23.26 -0.59 19.39
CA VAL A 291 -23.45 0.87 19.37
C VAL A 291 -24.85 1.19 19.85
N ASP A 292 -24.93 2.09 20.81
CA ASP A 292 -26.21 2.53 21.38
C ASP A 292 -27.04 3.32 20.37
N ALA A 293 -28.34 3.34 20.58
CA ALA A 293 -29.25 4.13 19.74
C ALA A 293 -28.88 5.63 19.80
N ASN A 294 -28.91 6.29 18.64
CA ASN A 294 -28.78 7.72 18.49
C ASN A 294 -30.14 8.31 18.02
N GLN A 295 -31.10 8.14 18.87
CA GLN A 295 -32.49 8.57 18.61
C GLN A 295 -32.97 9.47 19.75
N GLY A 296 -33.75 10.48 19.42
CA GLY A 296 -34.33 11.38 20.42
C GLY A 296 -35.43 12.25 19.86
N ILE A 297 -36.03 13.03 20.73
CA ILE A 297 -37.14 13.97 20.37
C ILE A 297 -36.61 15.35 19.95
N GLU A 298 -35.31 15.58 20.02
CA GLU A 298 -34.69 16.85 19.72
C GLU A 298 -34.67 17.12 18.21
N GLU A 299 -34.84 18.39 17.83
CA GLU A 299 -34.92 18.83 16.44
C GLU A 299 -33.52 18.98 15.77
N TYR A 300 -32.46 18.91 16.56
CA TYR A 300 -31.11 19.12 16.07
C TYR A 300 -30.45 17.80 15.67
N ASN A 301 -29.75 17.85 14.53
CA ASN A 301 -28.96 16.72 14.03
C ASN A 301 -27.73 16.48 14.92
N ASN A 302 -27.82 15.53 15.83
CA ASN A 302 -26.77 15.07 16.73
C ASN A 302 -26.10 13.79 16.21
N SER A 303 -25.79 13.72 14.93
CA SER A 303 -25.02 12.59 14.36
C SER A 303 -23.70 12.40 15.09
N ARG A 304 -23.28 11.16 15.26
CA ARG A 304 -22.06 10.77 15.98
C ARG A 304 -20.99 10.25 15.01
N TYR A 305 -19.74 10.50 15.37
CA TYR A 305 -18.58 9.92 14.71
C TYR A 305 -17.74 9.23 15.76
N PHE A 306 -17.46 7.95 15.57
CA PHE A 306 -16.70 7.14 16.50
C PHE A 306 -15.32 6.85 15.93
N ASN A 307 -14.30 6.96 16.78
CA ASN A 307 -12.93 6.63 16.46
C ASN A 307 -12.41 5.58 17.45
N PHE A 308 -11.96 4.46 16.93
CA PHE A 308 -11.31 3.44 17.75
C PHE A 308 -10.25 2.71 16.93
N SER A 309 -9.31 2.09 17.63
CA SER A 309 -8.19 1.42 17.00
C SER A 309 -7.89 0.09 17.67
N PHE A 310 -7.55 -0.91 16.87
CA PHE A 310 -6.89 -2.11 17.35
C PHE A 310 -5.37 -1.92 17.27
N ILE A 311 -4.66 -2.29 18.33
CA ILE A 311 -3.20 -2.12 18.44
C ILE A 311 -2.58 -3.43 18.90
N ALA A 312 -1.53 -3.87 18.18
CA ALA A 312 -0.70 -5.01 18.54
C ALA A 312 0.77 -4.62 18.31
N GLY A 313 1.55 -4.46 19.37
CA GLY A 313 2.92 -3.95 19.29
C GLY A 313 2.99 -2.59 18.60
N SER A 314 3.71 -2.53 17.47
CA SER A 314 3.83 -1.33 16.62
C SER A 314 2.70 -1.17 15.60
N HIS A 315 1.87 -2.19 15.43
CA HIS A 315 0.78 -2.20 14.44
C HIS A 315 -0.48 -1.57 14.99
N ARG A 316 -1.08 -0.69 14.20
CA ARG A 316 -2.34 0.00 14.53
C ARG A 316 -3.31 -0.06 13.37
N ARG A 317 -4.56 -0.42 13.65
CA ARG A 317 -5.67 -0.42 12.68
C ARG A 317 -6.76 0.50 13.18
N ASP A 318 -6.97 1.62 12.48
CA ASP A 318 -7.93 2.66 12.84
C ASP A 318 -9.27 2.44 12.15
N PHE A 319 -10.36 2.73 12.88
CA PHE A 319 -11.73 2.74 12.38
C PHE A 319 -12.36 4.10 12.65
N TYR A 320 -13.01 4.65 11.62
CA TYR A 320 -13.77 5.89 11.65
C TYR A 320 -15.19 5.57 11.20
N VAL A 321 -16.15 5.66 12.11
CA VAL A 321 -17.52 5.19 11.85
C VAL A 321 -18.52 6.29 12.12
N TYR A 322 -19.47 6.44 11.21
CA TYR A 322 -20.56 7.39 11.30
C TYR A 322 -21.83 6.73 11.82
N GLN A 323 -22.57 7.42 12.70
CA GLN A 323 -23.91 7.06 13.11
C GLN A 323 -24.84 8.26 12.94
N PRO A 324 -25.89 8.18 12.07
CA PRO A 324 -26.86 9.24 11.93
C PRO A 324 -27.68 9.40 13.22
N TYR A 325 -28.22 10.59 13.39
CA TYR A 325 -29.27 10.83 14.37
C TYR A 325 -30.65 10.59 13.73
N GLU A 326 -31.56 9.96 14.45
CA GLU A 326 -32.94 9.80 14.03
C GLU A 326 -33.89 10.45 15.04
N GLN A 327 -34.66 11.42 14.59
CA GLN A 327 -35.67 12.03 15.41
C GLN A 327 -36.85 11.05 15.58
N VAL A 328 -37.09 10.64 16.83
CA VAL A 328 -38.27 9.83 17.17
C VAL A 328 -39.43 10.72 17.49
N ILE A 329 -40.43 10.71 16.65
CA ILE A 329 -41.67 11.45 16.88
C ILE A 329 -42.55 10.60 17.78
N LEU A 330 -42.55 10.92 19.08
CA LEU A 330 -43.41 10.29 20.06
C LEU A 330 -44.82 10.89 19.98
N LYS A 331 -45.75 10.16 19.37
CA LYS A 331 -47.16 10.54 19.40
C LYS A 331 -47.80 10.08 20.72
N PRO A 332 -48.16 11.00 21.63
CA PRO A 332 -48.76 10.61 22.89
C PRO A 332 -50.12 9.90 22.70
N VAL A 333 -50.41 8.93 23.55
CA VAL A 333 -51.68 8.15 23.46
C VAL A 333 -52.89 9.07 23.50
N TRP A 334 -52.88 10.11 24.32
CA TRP A 334 -53.97 11.07 24.41
C TRP A 334 -54.19 11.86 23.11
N TRP A 335 -53.19 12.01 22.25
CA TRP A 335 -53.36 12.69 20.97
C TRP A 335 -54.31 11.93 20.04
N ASN A 336 -54.29 10.63 20.02
CA ASN A 336 -55.23 9.81 19.27
C ASN A 336 -56.65 9.87 19.83
N GLN A 337 -56.77 10.14 21.13
CA GLN A 337 -58.08 10.16 21.82
C GLN A 337 -58.75 11.54 21.79
N LEU A 338 -58.02 12.56 22.15
CA LEU A 338 -58.51 13.92 22.31
C LEU A 338 -57.80 14.91 21.36
N GLY A 339 -56.48 14.78 21.19
CA GLY A 339 -55.65 15.73 20.46
C GLY A 339 -56.06 15.89 19.00
N GLU A 340 -56.34 14.82 18.27
CA GLU A 340 -56.73 14.92 16.85
C GLU A 340 -57.97 15.75 16.64
N ARG A 341 -58.92 15.67 17.55
CA ARG A 341 -60.19 16.43 17.48
C ARG A 341 -59.97 17.94 17.67
N TYR A 342 -59.03 18.35 18.52
CA TYR A 342 -58.84 19.74 18.91
C TYR A 342 -57.62 20.38 18.25
N LEU A 343 -56.57 19.61 18.00
CA LEU A 343 -55.29 20.08 17.51
C LEU A 343 -55.02 19.69 16.03
N GLY A 344 -55.88 18.76 15.50
CA GLY A 344 -55.70 18.19 14.19
C GLY A 344 -54.63 17.11 14.16
N GLU A 345 -54.12 16.83 12.98
CA GLU A 345 -53.09 15.82 12.77
C GLU A 345 -51.88 16.06 13.68
N TYR A 346 -51.31 14.95 14.18
CA TYR A 346 -50.16 15.03 15.07
C TYR A 346 -48.99 15.75 14.40
N SER A 347 -48.38 16.62 15.16
CA SER A 347 -47.14 17.30 14.80
C SER A 347 -46.25 17.42 16.05
N ALA A 348 -45.00 17.03 15.97
CA ALA A 348 -44.01 17.17 17.05
C ALA A 348 -43.89 18.65 17.48
N ILE A 349 -43.97 19.56 16.52
CA ILE A 349 -43.91 21.01 16.78
C ILE A 349 -45.11 21.44 17.62
N LYS A 350 -46.33 21.01 17.25
CA LYS A 350 -47.56 21.31 18.05
C LYS A 350 -47.48 20.74 19.46
N TYR A 351 -46.98 19.49 19.58
CA TYR A 351 -46.81 18.86 20.90
C TYR A 351 -45.84 19.64 21.77
N ARG A 352 -44.65 19.98 21.24
CA ARG A 352 -43.68 20.78 21.95
C ARG A 352 -44.24 22.14 22.41
N LEU A 353 -44.87 22.86 21.49
CA LEU A 353 -45.45 24.17 21.80
C LEU A 353 -46.51 24.06 22.88
N ILE A 354 -47.37 23.04 22.89
CA ILE A 354 -48.35 22.82 23.95
C ILE A 354 -47.66 22.59 25.29
N VAL A 355 -46.67 21.74 25.34
CA VAL A 355 -45.90 21.46 26.57
C VAL A 355 -45.25 22.73 27.08
N GLU A 356 -44.62 23.51 26.20
CA GLU A 356 -44.00 24.80 26.56
C GLU A 356 -44.97 25.83 27.09
N LEU A 357 -46.14 25.94 26.45
CA LEU A 357 -47.15 26.92 26.79
C LEU A 357 -47.98 26.57 28.03
N THR A 358 -48.20 25.27 28.24
CA THR A 358 -49.11 24.80 29.33
C THR A 358 -48.35 24.18 30.50
N GLY A 359 -47.12 23.76 30.29
CA GLY A 359 -46.36 22.98 31.28
C GLY A 359 -46.88 21.52 31.44
N GLN A 360 -47.83 21.07 30.60
CA GLN A 360 -48.50 19.77 30.71
C GLN A 360 -48.04 18.83 29.60
N THR A 361 -47.69 17.61 29.96
CA THR A 361 -47.27 16.53 29.02
C THR A 361 -48.41 15.52 28.75
N GLU A 362 -49.48 15.54 29.55
CA GLU A 362 -50.64 14.68 29.43
C GLU A 362 -51.94 15.48 29.63
N PHE A 363 -53.01 15.05 28.91
CA PHE A 363 -54.30 15.68 28.95
C PHE A 363 -55.34 14.57 29.08
N ALA A 364 -56.06 14.57 30.20
CA ALA A 364 -57.04 13.51 30.57
C ALA A 364 -58.48 13.88 30.27
N THR A 365 -58.79 15.20 30.18
CA THR A 365 -60.16 15.67 30.04
C THR A 365 -60.35 16.55 28.80
N THR A 366 -61.59 16.63 28.34
CA THR A 366 -61.98 17.51 27.23
C THR A 366 -61.75 18.98 27.54
N GLU A 367 -61.97 19.36 28.79
CA GLU A 367 -61.78 20.74 29.28
C GLU A 367 -60.31 21.15 29.23
N GLU A 368 -59.40 20.33 29.71
CA GLU A 368 -57.94 20.58 29.65
C GLU A 368 -57.47 20.71 28.20
N MET A 369 -57.94 19.81 27.31
CA MET A 369 -57.56 19.82 25.91
C MET A 369 -58.14 21.05 25.17
N THR A 370 -59.34 21.46 25.51
CA THR A 370 -59.98 22.68 24.97
C THR A 370 -59.15 23.94 25.33
N GLU A 371 -58.70 24.03 26.55
CA GLU A 371 -57.91 25.17 27.01
C GLU A 371 -56.51 25.16 26.40
N ALA A 372 -55.88 24.00 26.29
CA ALA A 372 -54.60 23.86 25.61
C ALA A 372 -54.67 24.24 24.12
N ALA A 373 -55.73 23.79 23.43
CA ALA A 373 -55.95 24.14 22.01
C ALA A 373 -56.19 25.63 21.79
N LYS A 374 -56.94 26.29 22.69
CA LYS A 374 -57.07 27.77 22.67
C LYS A 374 -55.72 28.45 22.87
N THR A 375 -54.98 28.05 23.87
CA THR A 375 -53.69 28.61 24.19
C THR A 375 -52.74 28.53 22.99
N LEU A 376 -52.62 27.35 22.38
CA LEU A 376 -51.79 27.15 21.19
C LEU A 376 -52.29 27.97 19.99
N LYS A 377 -53.63 27.99 19.76
CA LYS A 377 -54.20 28.78 18.67
C LYS A 377 -53.92 30.28 18.78
N ASN A 378 -54.07 30.83 19.99
CA ASN A 378 -53.78 32.24 20.25
C ASN A 378 -52.29 32.55 20.06
N TYR A 379 -51.43 31.68 20.57
CA TYR A 379 -49.97 31.79 20.37
C TYR A 379 -49.61 31.79 18.88
N LEU A 380 -50.09 30.87 18.09
CA LEU A 380 -49.80 30.75 16.66
C LEU A 380 -50.35 31.92 15.82
N ALA A 381 -51.43 32.56 16.29
CA ALA A 381 -51.95 33.78 15.65
C ALA A 381 -51.01 34.98 15.78
N GLU A 382 -50.30 35.07 16.87
CA GLU A 382 -49.33 36.13 17.16
C GLU A 382 -47.90 35.76 16.71
N ASN A 383 -47.58 34.44 16.67
CA ASN A 383 -46.28 33.85 16.37
C ASN A 383 -46.40 32.76 15.29
N PRO A 384 -46.48 33.11 14.00
CA PRO A 384 -46.61 32.11 12.94
C PRO A 384 -45.42 31.15 12.93
N VAL A 385 -45.70 29.85 13.01
CA VAL A 385 -44.71 28.76 12.98
C VAL A 385 -44.93 27.93 11.73
N TYR A 386 -43.86 27.50 11.07
CA TYR A 386 -43.90 26.71 9.85
C TYR A 386 -43.25 25.33 10.11
N ASP A 387 -43.73 24.32 9.43
CA ASP A 387 -43.14 23.00 9.47
C ASP A 387 -41.85 22.94 8.57
N GLU A 388 -41.22 21.78 8.53
CA GLU A 388 -40.03 21.50 7.70
C GLU A 388 -40.25 21.65 6.20
N ASN A 389 -41.52 21.60 5.75
CA ASN A 389 -41.92 21.78 4.35
C ASN A 389 -42.36 23.23 4.07
N GLY A 390 -42.22 24.12 5.04
CA GLY A 390 -42.64 25.53 4.96
C GLY A 390 -44.14 25.71 5.03
N GLN A 391 -44.92 24.76 5.52
CA GLN A 391 -46.35 24.90 5.71
C GLN A 391 -46.68 25.49 7.08
N LEU A 392 -47.61 26.43 7.10
CA LEU A 392 -48.03 27.10 8.34
C LEU A 392 -48.71 26.09 9.28
N ILE A 393 -48.20 26.00 10.50
CA ILE A 393 -48.82 25.19 11.56
C ILE A 393 -50.14 25.83 11.99
N THR A 394 -51.22 25.05 11.93
CA THR A 394 -52.58 25.50 12.30
C THR A 394 -53.26 24.58 13.30
N VAL A 395 -54.17 25.09 14.08
CA VAL A 395 -55.01 24.34 15.02
C VAL A 395 -56.45 24.46 14.53
N PRO A 396 -57.12 23.31 14.22
CA PRO A 396 -58.49 23.32 13.65
C PRO A 396 -59.57 23.72 14.65
N TYR A 397 -59.26 23.73 15.94
CA TYR A 397 -60.24 24.05 16.97
C TYR A 397 -60.87 25.43 16.72
N ALA A 398 -62.20 25.45 16.57
CA ALA A 398 -63.04 26.61 16.28
C ALA A 398 -63.76 27.14 17.50
N GLY A 399 -63.29 26.88 18.72
CA GLY A 399 -63.79 27.17 20.05
C GLY A 399 -64.90 28.17 20.23
#